data_73ded848272c2c2df0ccc1e691194945
#
_entry.id   73ded848272c2c2df0ccc1e691194945
#
_cell.length_a   1.000
_cell.length_b   1.000
_cell.length_c   1.000
_cell.angle_alpha   90.00
_cell.angle_beta   90.00
_cell.angle_gamma   90.00
#
_symmetry.space_group_name_H-M   'P 1'
#
loop_
_entity.id
_entity.type
_entity.pdbx_description
1 polymer ?
#
loop_
_entity_poly.entity_id
_entity_poly.type
_entity_poly.pdbx_seq_one_letter_code
_entity_poly.pdbx_strand_id
1 'polypeptide(L)'
;MSQRKTLIQWIGHSDLRALAASSSTARCKKIMDVVRGKIPGKDDLGPIRTLLNTQSFDEVRLLTNYPKELNKWLAAWLGGNPQVVEVDLEKPTDYATIFEIANGELESLKSSKAWANTDLCLHLSPGTPAMAAVWLLLGKTRFPATFYETFGGKSWVTDVPFDLIDVIPEVLRNPDAHLQHLAALAPSEIEGFEDIAGGSRAIRDAVGRAKRAAMRSVSVLLMGESGTGKEMFAQAVHKASTRRSKPIKSVNCAALSKSLLESELFGHCKGAFTGADKDRKGLFEIADGGTLFLDEIGDCDLETQAKLLRVLQPVTGEGPGVRYVC
;
A
#
# COMPACT_ATOMS: atom_id res chain seq x y z
N MET A 1 29.84 -9.56 -2.81
CA MET A 1 30.07 -8.46 -1.83
C MET A 1 28.92 -8.50 -0.85
N SER A 2 29.17 -8.48 0.47
CA SER A 2 28.07 -8.42 1.46
C SER A 2 27.36 -7.07 1.35
N GLN A 3 26.05 -7.09 1.42
CA GLN A 3 25.26 -5.86 1.46
C GLN A 3 25.57 -5.08 2.75
N ARG A 4 25.62 -3.76 2.66
CA ARG A 4 25.82 -2.85 3.79
C ARG A 4 24.53 -2.74 4.59
N LYS A 5 24.54 -3.13 5.86
CA LYS A 5 23.38 -3.03 6.76
C LYS A 5 23.24 -1.62 7.30
N THR A 6 22.17 -0.92 6.91
CA THR A 6 21.87 0.43 7.40
C THR A 6 20.63 0.36 8.29
N LEU A 7 20.78 0.68 9.57
CA LEU A 7 19.70 0.74 10.54
C LEU A 7 19.16 2.17 10.64
N ILE A 8 17.84 2.32 10.52
CA ILE A 8 17.14 3.58 10.80
C ILE A 8 16.09 3.33 11.88
N GLN A 9 16.03 4.21 12.87
CA GLN A 9 15.13 4.07 14.00
C GLN A 9 14.84 5.41 14.68
N TRP A 10 13.72 5.48 15.40
CA TRP A 10 13.39 6.61 16.25
C TRP A 10 14.09 6.49 17.60
N ILE A 11 14.31 7.61 18.27
CA ILE A 11 14.67 7.61 19.70
C ILE A 11 13.37 7.65 20.50
N GLY A 12 13.22 6.71 21.43
CA GLY A 12 12.05 6.62 22.32
C GLY A 12 12.34 7.07 23.76
N HIS A 13 11.28 7.29 24.52
CA HIS A 13 11.38 7.60 25.96
C HIS A 13 12.12 6.49 26.74
N SER A 14 11.96 5.23 26.35
CA SER A 14 12.62 4.10 27.02
C SER A 14 14.13 4.16 26.88
N ASP A 15 14.65 4.60 25.73
CA ASP A 15 16.09 4.75 25.51
C ASP A 15 16.69 5.87 26.38
N LEU A 16 15.99 7.01 26.46
CA LEU A 16 16.42 8.12 27.32
C LEU A 16 16.33 7.79 28.81
N ARG A 17 15.33 7.01 29.23
CA ARG A 17 15.25 6.53 30.62
C ARG A 17 16.37 5.57 30.97
N ALA A 18 16.75 4.66 30.04
CA ALA A 18 17.90 3.78 30.22
C ALA A 18 19.21 4.58 30.30
N LEU A 19 19.37 5.61 29.46
CA LEU A 19 20.48 6.57 29.58
C LEU A 19 20.49 7.26 30.96
N ALA A 20 19.33 7.72 31.44
CA ALA A 20 19.21 8.36 32.75
C ALA A 20 19.66 7.44 33.90
N ALA A 21 19.27 6.15 33.84
CA ALA A 21 19.67 5.13 34.82
C ALA A 21 21.20 4.93 34.92
N SER A 22 21.89 5.16 33.81
CA SER A 22 23.35 5.01 33.66
C SER A 22 24.11 6.33 33.88
N SER A 23 23.42 7.44 34.11
CA SER A 23 23.98 8.79 34.14
C SER A 23 24.24 9.29 35.56
N SER A 24 25.06 10.35 35.72
CA SER A 24 25.20 11.08 36.96
C SER A 24 23.88 11.75 37.38
N THR A 25 23.70 12.02 38.66
CA THR A 25 22.47 12.61 39.21
C THR A 25 22.05 13.89 38.50
N ALA A 26 22.98 14.76 38.13
CA ALA A 26 22.69 16.00 37.42
C ALA A 26 22.17 15.74 35.99
N ARG A 27 22.79 14.81 35.25
CA ARG A 27 22.31 14.42 33.90
C ARG A 27 20.99 13.69 33.96
N CYS A 28 20.85 12.77 34.93
CA CYS A 28 19.62 12.04 35.15
C CYS A 28 18.44 13.00 35.33
N LYS A 29 18.59 14.04 36.20
CA LYS A 29 17.54 15.04 36.39
C LYS A 29 17.17 15.74 35.06
N LYS A 30 18.16 16.25 34.33
CA LYS A 30 17.90 16.92 33.03
C LYS A 30 17.18 16.02 32.01
N ILE A 31 17.53 14.74 31.97
CA ILE A 31 16.85 13.78 31.07
C ILE A 31 15.40 13.59 31.52
N MET A 32 15.19 13.39 32.81
CA MET A 32 13.85 13.15 33.41
C MET A 32 12.92 14.37 33.36
N ASP A 33 13.46 15.57 33.23
CA ASP A 33 12.68 16.80 33.00
C ASP A 33 12.03 16.78 31.58
N VAL A 34 12.63 16.05 30.64
CA VAL A 34 12.13 15.93 29.26
C VAL A 34 11.28 14.68 29.05
N VAL A 35 11.64 13.55 29.68
CA VAL A 35 10.93 12.28 29.51
C VAL A 35 10.13 11.91 30.74
N ARG A 36 8.87 11.53 30.54
CA ARG A 36 7.99 11.10 31.64
C ARG A 36 8.19 9.62 31.98
N GLY A 37 7.95 9.24 33.21
CA GLY A 37 7.94 7.85 33.66
C GLY A 37 8.94 7.55 34.77
N LYS A 38 9.05 6.27 35.14
CA LYS A 38 9.99 5.82 36.17
C LYS A 38 11.35 5.50 35.52
N ILE A 39 12.43 5.77 36.24
CA ILE A 39 13.78 5.35 35.89
C ILE A 39 13.83 3.82 35.99
N PRO A 40 14.23 3.09 34.97
CA PRO A 40 14.35 1.64 35.00
C PRO A 40 15.52 1.18 35.84
N GLY A 41 15.65 -0.11 36.09
CA GLY A 41 16.84 -0.71 36.68
C GLY A 41 18.08 -0.46 35.83
N LYS A 42 19.26 -0.52 36.43
CA LYS A 42 20.54 -0.31 35.72
C LYS A 42 20.81 -1.32 34.61
N ASP A 43 20.19 -2.49 34.66
CA ASP A 43 20.31 -3.56 33.66
C ASP A 43 19.39 -3.35 32.43
N ASP A 44 18.48 -2.39 32.49
CA ASP A 44 17.64 -2.04 31.34
C ASP A 44 18.41 -1.10 30.41
N LEU A 45 18.83 -1.66 29.30
CA LEU A 45 19.60 -0.95 28.27
C LEU A 45 18.76 -0.12 27.31
N GLY A 46 17.43 -0.22 27.40
CA GLY A 46 16.53 0.35 26.40
C GLY A 46 16.57 -0.37 25.04
N PRO A 47 15.58 -0.13 24.19
CA PRO A 47 15.45 -0.80 22.90
C PRO A 47 16.66 -0.65 21.98
N ILE A 48 17.15 0.59 21.78
CA ILE A 48 18.24 0.88 20.84
C ILE A 48 19.52 0.18 21.24
N ARG A 49 19.95 0.33 22.49
CA ARG A 49 21.20 -0.27 22.95
C ARG A 49 21.13 -1.79 23.00
N THR A 50 19.96 -2.33 23.33
CA THR A 50 19.71 -3.79 23.28
C THR A 50 19.94 -4.32 21.85
N LEU A 51 19.40 -3.65 20.84
CA LEU A 51 19.58 -4.05 19.43
C LEU A 51 21.06 -3.95 19.02
N LEU A 52 21.74 -2.84 19.32
CA LEU A 52 23.13 -2.61 18.95
C LEU A 52 24.12 -3.55 19.64
N ASN A 53 23.77 -4.07 20.82
CA ASN A 53 24.59 -5.06 21.52
C ASN A 53 24.44 -6.49 20.96
N THR A 54 23.34 -6.76 20.26
CA THR A 54 22.99 -8.11 19.77
C THR A 54 23.12 -8.24 18.26
N GLN A 55 23.13 -7.15 17.52
CA GLN A 55 23.22 -7.11 16.06
C GLN A 55 24.26 -6.08 15.61
N SER A 56 24.90 -6.34 14.47
CA SER A 56 25.89 -5.45 13.87
C SER A 56 25.32 -4.73 12.66
N PHE A 57 25.56 -3.43 12.57
CA PHE A 57 25.15 -2.56 11.48
C PHE A 57 26.35 -1.73 11.01
N ASP A 58 26.45 -1.50 9.70
CA ASP A 58 27.51 -0.67 9.11
C ASP A 58 27.22 0.83 9.25
N GLU A 59 25.94 1.19 9.31
CA GLU A 59 25.47 2.55 9.51
C GLU A 59 24.25 2.54 10.42
N VAL A 60 24.19 3.50 11.35
CA VAL A 60 23.05 3.68 12.26
C VAL A 60 22.58 5.14 12.20
N ARG A 61 21.28 5.35 11.88
CA ARG A 61 20.62 6.64 11.87
C ARG A 61 19.56 6.69 12.95
N LEU A 62 19.57 7.75 13.75
CA LEU A 62 18.66 7.99 14.86
C LEU A 62 17.81 9.23 14.57
N LEU A 63 16.52 9.04 14.32
CA LEU A 63 15.58 10.16 14.16
C LEU A 63 15.10 10.63 15.53
N THR A 64 15.10 11.93 15.74
CA THR A 64 14.84 12.50 17.05
C THR A 64 14.29 13.92 17.00
N ASN A 65 13.32 14.22 17.87
CA ASN A 65 12.84 15.57 18.18
C ASN A 65 13.26 16.03 19.58
N TYR A 66 14.18 15.31 20.22
CA TYR A 66 14.70 15.69 21.55
C TYR A 66 15.77 16.77 21.46
N PRO A 67 16.03 17.51 22.56
CA PRO A 67 17.08 18.52 22.63
C PRO A 67 18.45 17.99 22.23
N LYS A 68 19.23 18.79 21.51
CA LYS A 68 20.58 18.46 21.03
C LYS A 68 21.52 17.93 22.11
N GLU A 69 21.42 18.46 23.33
CA GLU A 69 22.26 18.01 24.45
C GLU A 69 21.96 16.55 24.82
N LEU A 70 20.68 16.15 24.86
CA LEU A 70 20.28 14.77 25.14
C LEU A 70 20.71 13.83 24.00
N ASN A 71 20.56 14.28 22.76
CA ASN A 71 20.97 13.52 21.57
C ASN A 71 22.47 13.21 21.59
N LYS A 72 23.30 14.19 21.97
CA LYS A 72 24.77 14.01 22.13
C LYS A 72 25.10 13.00 23.23
N TRP A 73 24.40 13.07 24.36
CA TRP A 73 24.64 12.14 25.46
C TRP A 73 24.23 10.71 25.09
N LEU A 74 23.08 10.59 24.40
CA LEU A 74 22.61 9.28 23.94
C LEU A 74 23.57 8.66 22.91
N ALA A 75 23.96 9.42 21.89
CA ALA A 75 24.92 8.94 20.90
C ALA A 75 26.25 8.48 21.52
N ALA A 76 26.80 9.26 22.44
CA ALA A 76 28.01 8.91 23.17
C ALA A 76 27.84 7.63 24.02
N TRP A 77 26.66 7.45 24.65
CA TRP A 77 26.34 6.30 25.47
C TRP A 77 26.12 5.04 24.64
N LEU A 78 25.52 5.15 23.46
CA LEU A 78 25.34 4.03 22.54
C LEU A 78 26.65 3.54 21.93
N GLY A 79 27.61 4.45 21.69
CA GLY A 79 28.87 4.11 20.98
C GLY A 79 28.64 4.00 19.46
N GLY A 80 29.70 3.56 18.73
CA GLY A 80 29.58 3.29 17.29
C GLY A 80 29.34 4.50 16.39
N ASN A 81 29.36 5.72 16.94
CA ASN A 81 29.16 7.00 16.21
C ASN A 81 27.90 7.05 15.33
N PRO A 82 26.68 6.84 15.88
CA PRO A 82 25.44 6.88 15.11
C PRO A 82 25.19 8.29 14.57
N GLN A 83 24.65 8.37 13.36
CA GLN A 83 24.21 9.62 12.77
C GLN A 83 22.88 10.04 13.42
N VAL A 84 22.85 11.20 14.05
CA VAL A 84 21.64 11.76 14.64
C VAL A 84 20.98 12.70 13.66
N VAL A 85 19.73 12.43 13.32
CA VAL A 85 18.89 13.22 12.41
C VAL A 85 17.84 13.93 13.24
N GLU A 86 18.02 15.25 13.41
CA GLU A 86 17.06 16.09 14.14
C GLU A 86 15.86 16.38 13.25
N VAL A 87 14.66 16.15 13.77
CA VAL A 87 13.41 16.33 13.03
C VAL A 87 12.45 17.23 13.80
N ASP A 88 11.61 17.96 13.07
CA ASP A 88 10.56 18.78 13.64
C ASP A 88 9.27 17.95 13.77
N LEU A 89 8.99 17.48 14.98
CA LEU A 89 7.83 16.64 15.30
C LEU A 89 7.19 17.08 16.62
N GLU A 90 6.20 17.95 16.54
CA GLU A 90 5.48 18.44 17.74
C GLU A 90 4.69 17.33 18.43
N LYS A 91 3.98 16.49 17.64
CA LYS A 91 3.12 15.43 18.15
C LYS A 91 3.63 14.06 17.72
N PRO A 92 4.23 13.28 18.64
CA PRO A 92 4.81 11.96 18.32
C PRO A 92 3.77 10.87 18.02
N THR A 93 2.50 11.24 17.87
CA THR A 93 1.38 10.38 17.46
C THR A 93 0.71 10.88 16.17
N ASP A 94 1.21 11.95 15.55
CA ASP A 94 0.71 12.46 14.28
C ASP A 94 1.27 11.63 13.11
N TYR A 95 0.43 10.75 12.58
CA TYR A 95 0.79 9.85 11.49
C TYR A 95 1.25 10.58 10.22
N ALA A 96 0.64 11.72 9.88
CA ALA A 96 0.98 12.45 8.66
C ALA A 96 2.41 13.00 8.74
N THR A 97 2.73 13.74 9.80
CA THR A 97 4.07 14.30 10.03
C THR A 97 5.12 13.21 10.18
N ILE A 98 4.82 12.12 10.93
CA ILE A 98 5.75 10.98 11.07
C ILE A 98 6.03 10.35 9.71
N PHE A 99 5.00 10.19 8.86
CA PHE A 99 5.13 9.62 7.53
C PHE A 99 6.00 10.50 6.62
N GLU A 100 5.77 11.81 6.60
CA GLU A 100 6.56 12.76 5.79
C GLU A 100 8.04 12.72 6.18
N ILE A 101 8.34 12.76 7.47
CA ILE A 101 9.71 12.69 8.00
C ILE A 101 10.38 11.36 7.63
N ALA A 102 9.72 10.24 7.95
CA ALA A 102 10.25 8.90 7.71
C ALA A 102 10.46 8.63 6.23
N ASN A 103 9.49 9.01 5.39
CA ASN A 103 9.58 8.89 3.94
C ASN A 103 10.69 9.75 3.35
N GLY A 104 10.82 11.00 3.79
CA GLY A 104 11.89 11.91 3.34
C GLY A 104 13.29 11.38 3.65
N GLU A 105 13.50 10.80 4.83
CA GLU A 105 14.77 10.18 5.21
C GLU A 105 15.10 8.94 4.35
N LEU A 106 14.10 8.08 4.10
CA LEU A 106 14.27 6.90 3.24
C LEU A 106 14.51 7.28 1.77
N GLU A 107 13.82 8.29 1.23
CA GLU A 107 14.08 8.80 -0.13
C GLU A 107 15.49 9.42 -0.24
N SER A 108 15.93 10.14 0.78
CA SER A 108 17.30 10.69 0.84
C SER A 108 18.34 9.55 0.80
N LEU A 109 18.12 8.49 1.57
CA LEU A 109 19.00 7.31 1.55
C LEU A 109 18.97 6.62 0.18
N LYS A 110 17.79 6.45 -0.40
CA LYS A 110 17.59 5.82 -1.72
C LYS A 110 18.27 6.59 -2.85
N SER A 111 18.34 7.91 -2.74
CA SER A 111 19.00 8.78 -3.70
C SER A 111 20.53 8.70 -3.62
N SER A 112 21.09 8.08 -2.58
CA SER A 112 22.51 7.90 -2.41
C SER A 112 23.07 6.80 -3.32
N LYS A 113 24.34 6.93 -3.75
CA LYS A 113 25.02 5.90 -4.55
C LYS A 113 25.15 4.54 -3.80
N ALA A 114 25.05 4.56 -2.49
CA ALA A 114 25.16 3.37 -1.64
C ALA A 114 23.89 2.50 -1.65
N TRP A 115 22.72 3.03 -2.04
CA TRP A 115 21.43 2.35 -1.98
C TRP A 115 21.40 0.97 -2.65
N ALA A 116 22.00 0.86 -3.85
CA ALA A 116 21.99 -0.39 -4.61
C ALA A 116 22.63 -1.60 -3.86
N ASN A 117 23.44 -1.31 -2.84
CA ASN A 117 24.11 -2.33 -2.01
C ASN A 117 23.72 -2.22 -0.54
N THR A 118 22.58 -1.62 -0.24
CA THR A 118 22.08 -1.40 1.13
C THR A 118 21.03 -2.44 1.50
N ASP A 119 21.23 -3.13 2.62
CA ASP A 119 20.21 -3.89 3.36
C ASP A 119 19.60 -2.95 4.39
N LEU A 120 18.40 -2.43 4.08
CA LEU A 120 17.68 -1.52 4.96
C LEU A 120 17.11 -2.26 6.16
N CYS A 121 17.42 -1.79 7.34
CA CYS A 121 16.94 -2.33 8.61
C CYS A 121 16.12 -1.26 9.35
N LEU A 122 14.92 -1.62 9.80
CA LEU A 122 14.02 -0.74 10.56
C LEU A 122 13.72 -1.34 11.93
N HIS A 123 13.90 -0.56 12.99
CA HIS A 123 13.62 -0.99 14.37
C HIS A 123 12.25 -0.50 14.81
N LEU A 124 11.38 -1.42 15.20
CA LEU A 124 9.98 -1.15 15.51
C LEU A 124 9.72 -0.80 16.99
N SER A 125 10.61 -1.23 17.89
CA SER A 125 10.38 -1.11 19.33
C SER A 125 10.56 0.30 19.91
N PRO A 126 11.49 1.16 19.44
CA PRO A 126 11.62 2.51 19.97
C PRO A 126 10.58 3.48 19.41
N GLY A 127 10.24 4.49 20.22
CA GLY A 127 9.28 5.51 19.82
C GLY A 127 7.84 5.18 20.20
N THR A 128 6.90 5.62 19.39
CA THR A 128 5.46 5.44 19.58
C THR A 128 4.90 4.35 18.66
N PRO A 129 3.70 3.79 18.98
CA PRO A 129 3.03 2.87 18.07
C PRO A 129 2.79 3.45 16.66
N ALA A 130 2.56 4.76 16.56
CA ALA A 130 2.41 5.45 15.28
C ALA A 130 3.70 5.40 14.44
N MET A 131 4.86 5.58 15.07
CA MET A 131 6.17 5.47 14.42
C MET A 131 6.43 4.04 13.93
N ALA A 132 6.13 3.03 14.74
CA ALA A 132 6.25 1.62 14.34
C ALA A 132 5.32 1.28 13.16
N ALA A 133 4.07 1.74 13.19
CA ALA A 133 3.12 1.53 12.10
C ALA A 133 3.58 2.17 10.78
N VAL A 134 4.16 3.39 10.83
CA VAL A 134 4.72 4.05 9.64
C VAL A 134 5.93 3.29 9.11
N TRP A 135 6.82 2.79 9.98
CA TRP A 135 7.95 1.94 9.56
C TRP A 135 7.48 0.67 8.85
N LEU A 136 6.47 -0.02 9.41
CA LEU A 136 5.88 -1.20 8.78
C LEU A 136 5.30 -0.87 7.40
N LEU A 137 4.54 0.22 7.31
CA LEU A 137 3.95 0.68 6.06
C LEU A 137 5.02 0.94 5.00
N LEU A 138 6.01 1.77 5.31
CA LEU A 138 7.07 2.15 4.36
C LEU A 138 7.97 0.98 4.00
N GLY A 139 8.35 0.15 4.97
CA GLY A 139 9.24 -0.99 4.76
C GLY A 139 8.59 -2.16 4.02
N LYS A 140 7.26 -2.28 4.06
CA LYS A 140 6.52 -3.28 3.30
C LYS A 140 6.04 -2.81 1.92
N THR A 141 6.06 -1.51 1.66
CA THR A 141 5.49 -0.96 0.41
C THR A 141 6.50 -0.31 -0.52
N ARG A 142 7.31 0.63 -0.02
CA ARG A 142 8.16 1.52 -0.83
C ARG A 142 9.65 1.22 -0.73
N PHE A 143 10.08 0.76 0.43
CA PHE A 143 11.48 0.56 0.78
C PHE A 143 11.64 -0.80 1.47
N PRO A 144 11.73 -1.91 0.72
CA PRO A 144 11.84 -3.24 1.30
C PRO A 144 12.90 -3.28 2.40
N ALA A 145 12.50 -3.69 3.61
CA ALA A 145 13.35 -3.61 4.79
C ALA A 145 13.23 -4.86 5.66
N THR A 146 14.32 -5.16 6.39
CA THR A 146 14.34 -6.13 7.49
C THR A 146 13.88 -5.44 8.76
N PHE A 147 12.87 -6.00 9.44
CA PHE A 147 12.35 -5.44 10.69
C PHE A 147 12.96 -6.09 11.90
N TYR A 148 13.29 -5.25 12.89
CA TYR A 148 13.81 -5.69 14.17
C TYR A 148 12.89 -5.26 15.30
N GLU A 149 12.75 -6.13 16.30
CA GLU A 149 12.09 -5.81 17.57
C GLU A 149 13.00 -6.19 18.73
N THR A 150 12.75 -5.52 19.87
CA THR A 150 13.48 -5.77 21.13
C THR A 150 12.50 -5.83 22.27
N PHE A 151 12.68 -6.79 23.15
CA PHE A 151 11.95 -6.91 24.41
C PHE A 151 12.75 -7.73 25.43
N GLY A 152 12.71 -7.35 26.69
CA GLY A 152 13.34 -8.10 27.78
C GLY A 152 14.84 -8.33 27.60
N GLY A 153 15.57 -7.34 27.04
CA GLY A 153 17.03 -7.45 26.81
C GLY A 153 17.43 -8.33 25.61
N LYS A 154 16.48 -8.77 24.78
CA LYS A 154 16.70 -9.57 23.57
C LYS A 154 16.28 -8.83 22.34
N SER A 155 16.86 -9.17 21.19
CA SER A 155 16.42 -8.71 19.86
C SER A 155 16.19 -9.87 18.91
N TRP A 156 15.31 -9.67 17.94
CA TRP A 156 15.05 -10.62 16.86
C TRP A 156 14.62 -9.90 15.60
N VAL A 157 14.77 -10.59 14.47
CA VAL A 157 14.14 -10.19 13.21
C VAL A 157 12.67 -10.54 13.30
N THR A 158 11.80 -9.57 13.01
CA THR A 158 10.35 -9.75 13.02
C THR A 158 9.89 -10.09 11.62
N ASP A 159 9.32 -11.28 11.46
CA ASP A 159 8.59 -11.63 10.24
C ASP A 159 7.20 -11.01 10.29
N VAL A 160 6.88 -10.22 9.27
CA VAL A 160 5.55 -9.62 9.09
C VAL A 160 4.84 -10.40 7.98
N PRO A 161 3.95 -11.36 8.34
CA PRO A 161 3.48 -12.41 7.43
C PRO A 161 2.39 -11.95 6.45
N PHE A 162 2.30 -10.66 6.15
CA PHE A 162 1.39 -10.11 5.15
C PHE A 162 2.10 -9.10 4.27
N ASP A 163 1.71 -9.09 3.01
CA ASP A 163 2.19 -8.11 2.05
C ASP A 163 1.18 -6.96 1.95
N LEU A 164 1.59 -5.77 2.42
CA LEU A 164 0.73 -4.58 2.35
C LEU A 164 0.50 -4.11 0.91
N ILE A 165 1.27 -4.63 -0.06
CA ILE A 165 1.08 -4.33 -1.48
C ILE A 165 -0.30 -4.79 -1.95
N ASP A 166 -0.81 -5.88 -1.40
CA ASP A 166 -2.14 -6.42 -1.74
C ASP A 166 -3.28 -5.65 -1.05
N VAL A 167 -2.98 -4.94 0.03
CA VAL A 167 -3.99 -4.25 0.86
C VAL A 167 -4.04 -2.74 0.59
N ILE A 168 -2.92 -2.13 0.17
CA ILE A 168 -2.86 -0.68 -0.06
C ILE A 168 -2.94 -0.43 -1.57
N PRO A 169 -4.08 0.04 -2.09
CA PRO A 169 -4.18 0.48 -3.48
C PRO A 169 -3.06 1.50 -3.79
N GLU A 170 -2.52 1.44 -4.98
CA GLU A 170 -1.52 2.40 -5.49
C GLU A 170 -1.92 3.89 -5.33
N VAL A 171 -3.22 4.12 -5.08
CA VAL A 171 -3.82 5.41 -4.72
C VAL A 171 -3.11 6.10 -3.55
N LEU A 172 -2.48 5.34 -2.63
CA LEU A 172 -1.72 5.90 -1.51
C LEU A 172 -0.21 6.10 -1.81
N ARG A 173 0.23 5.69 -3.00
CA ARG A 173 1.61 5.92 -3.47
C ARG A 173 1.74 7.25 -4.21
N ASN A 174 1.78 8.37 -3.51
CA ASN A 174 1.82 9.72 -4.11
C ASN A 174 0.63 9.97 -5.06
N PRO A 175 -0.59 10.05 -4.53
CA PRO A 175 -1.78 10.24 -5.34
C PRO A 175 -1.71 11.52 -6.18
N ASP A 176 -1.10 12.58 -5.63
CA ASP A 176 -1.13 13.89 -6.29
C ASP A 176 -0.13 14.04 -7.43
N ALA A 177 1.12 13.60 -7.28
CA ALA A 177 2.13 13.78 -8.33
C ALA A 177 1.85 12.91 -9.57
N HIS A 178 1.45 11.65 -9.36
CA HIS A 178 1.12 10.76 -10.48
C HIS A 178 -0.23 11.11 -11.11
N LEU A 179 -1.22 11.49 -10.29
CA LEU A 179 -2.51 12.02 -10.76
C LEU A 179 -2.34 13.34 -11.51
N GLN A 180 -1.51 14.25 -11.01
CA GLN A 180 -1.20 15.51 -11.68
C GLN A 180 -0.50 15.27 -13.01
N HIS A 181 0.43 14.32 -13.10
CA HIS A 181 1.09 13.97 -14.36
C HIS A 181 0.10 13.37 -15.35
N LEU A 182 -0.72 12.38 -14.95
CA LEU A 182 -1.74 11.79 -15.81
C LEU A 182 -2.87 12.78 -16.17
N ALA A 183 -3.22 13.69 -15.25
CA ALA A 183 -4.21 14.74 -15.51
C ALA A 183 -3.65 15.86 -16.41
N ALA A 184 -2.33 15.99 -16.54
CA ALA A 184 -1.69 16.90 -17.48
C ALA A 184 -1.70 16.38 -18.92
N LEU A 185 -1.73 15.04 -19.10
CA LEU A 185 -1.77 14.40 -20.41
C LEU A 185 -3.18 14.47 -21.03
N ALA A 186 -3.27 14.64 -22.35
CA ALA A 186 -4.53 14.43 -23.04
C ALA A 186 -4.88 12.92 -23.03
N PRO A 187 -6.17 12.55 -23.05
CA PRO A 187 -6.57 11.14 -23.14
C PRO A 187 -5.90 10.40 -24.29
N SER A 188 -5.73 11.04 -25.44
CA SER A 188 -5.05 10.51 -26.63
C SER A 188 -3.55 10.21 -26.44
N GLU A 189 -2.93 10.73 -25.38
CA GLU A 189 -1.52 10.47 -25.04
C GLU A 189 -1.36 9.30 -24.07
N ILE A 190 -2.47 8.74 -23.59
CA ILE A 190 -2.49 7.64 -22.63
C ILE A 190 -2.78 6.33 -23.36
N GLU A 191 -1.82 5.39 -23.38
CA GLU A 191 -1.94 4.10 -24.04
C GLU A 191 -3.25 3.37 -23.67
N GLY A 192 -4.04 3.03 -24.67
CA GLY A 192 -5.34 2.36 -24.56
C GLY A 192 -6.53 3.31 -24.38
N PHE A 193 -6.31 4.64 -24.24
CA PHE A 193 -7.35 5.65 -24.09
C PHE A 193 -7.39 6.66 -25.25
N GLU A 194 -6.72 6.35 -26.36
CA GLU A 194 -6.57 7.22 -27.53
C GLU A 194 -7.92 7.62 -28.16
N ASP A 195 -8.91 6.72 -28.06
CA ASP A 195 -10.26 6.92 -28.61
C ASP A 195 -11.17 7.78 -27.69
N ILE A 196 -10.73 8.13 -26.47
CA ILE A 196 -11.53 8.92 -25.54
C ILE A 196 -11.41 10.41 -25.90
N ALA A 197 -12.50 10.96 -26.44
CA ALA A 197 -12.58 12.37 -26.77
C ALA A 197 -12.81 13.24 -25.53
N GLY A 198 -12.17 14.41 -25.48
CA GLY A 198 -12.37 15.44 -24.47
C GLY A 198 -11.11 15.79 -23.68
N GLY A 199 -10.98 17.07 -23.37
CA GLY A 199 -9.84 17.65 -22.65
C GLY A 199 -10.18 18.27 -21.30
N SER A 200 -11.42 18.11 -20.81
CA SER A 200 -11.83 18.68 -19.52
C SER A 200 -11.06 18.01 -18.37
N ARG A 201 -10.89 18.73 -17.25
CA ARG A 201 -10.26 18.18 -16.07
C ARG A 201 -10.98 16.91 -15.58
N ALA A 202 -12.30 16.89 -15.61
CA ALA A 202 -13.10 15.74 -15.19
C ALA A 202 -12.80 14.48 -16.04
N ILE A 203 -12.68 14.63 -17.37
CA ILE A 203 -12.31 13.52 -18.26
C ILE A 203 -10.88 13.05 -18.00
N ARG A 204 -9.92 13.96 -17.88
CA ARG A 204 -8.52 13.59 -17.55
C ARG A 204 -8.43 12.84 -16.23
N ASP A 205 -9.12 13.29 -15.18
CA ASP A 205 -9.17 12.64 -13.88
C ASP A 205 -9.83 11.25 -13.97
N ALA A 206 -10.89 11.10 -14.78
CA ALA A 206 -11.55 9.83 -15.02
C ALA A 206 -10.62 8.83 -15.76
N VAL A 207 -9.94 9.28 -16.82
CA VAL A 207 -8.97 8.48 -17.58
C VAL A 207 -7.79 8.06 -16.68
N GLY A 208 -7.27 8.96 -15.87
CA GLY A 208 -6.20 8.64 -14.91
C GLY A 208 -6.60 7.55 -13.90
N ARG A 209 -7.86 7.60 -13.39
CA ARG A 209 -8.40 6.54 -12.52
C ARG A 209 -8.59 5.22 -13.27
N ALA A 210 -9.15 5.28 -14.48
CA ALA A 210 -9.40 4.11 -15.32
C ALA A 210 -8.08 3.41 -15.72
N LYS A 211 -7.03 4.16 -16.08
CA LYS A 211 -5.70 3.61 -16.38
C LYS A 211 -5.11 2.85 -15.19
N ARG A 212 -5.22 3.42 -13.97
CA ARG A 212 -4.77 2.70 -12.76
C ARG A 212 -5.54 1.42 -12.50
N ALA A 213 -6.87 1.46 -12.66
CA ALA A 213 -7.70 0.26 -12.53
C ALA A 213 -7.37 -0.79 -13.60
N ALA A 214 -7.03 -0.36 -14.83
CA ALA A 214 -6.65 -1.25 -15.92
C ALA A 214 -5.42 -2.11 -15.60
N MET A 215 -4.45 -1.56 -14.86
CA MET A 215 -3.22 -2.26 -14.46
C MET A 215 -3.43 -3.26 -13.31
N ARG A 216 -4.63 -3.36 -12.77
CA ARG A 216 -4.96 -4.22 -11.62
C ARG A 216 -6.04 -5.24 -11.97
N SER A 217 -6.05 -6.35 -11.24
CA SER A 217 -7.08 -7.39 -11.38
C SER A 217 -8.28 -7.08 -10.47
N VAL A 218 -8.93 -5.94 -10.69
CA VAL A 218 -10.07 -5.47 -9.89
C VAL A 218 -11.29 -5.27 -10.77
N SER A 219 -12.48 -5.42 -10.17
CA SER A 219 -13.75 -5.02 -10.80
C SER A 219 -13.83 -3.50 -10.89
N VAL A 220 -14.39 -2.99 -12.00
CA VAL A 220 -14.48 -1.55 -12.27
C VAL A 220 -15.95 -1.18 -12.45
N LEU A 221 -16.45 -0.22 -11.68
CA LEU A 221 -17.79 0.37 -11.86
C LEU A 221 -17.65 1.70 -12.59
N LEU A 222 -18.30 1.81 -13.77
CA LEU A 222 -18.37 3.02 -14.58
C LEU A 222 -19.72 3.70 -14.34
N MET A 223 -19.70 4.87 -13.69
CA MET A 223 -20.89 5.66 -13.40
C MET A 223 -20.98 6.84 -14.34
N GLY A 224 -22.17 7.09 -14.88
CA GLY A 224 -22.44 8.22 -15.78
C GLY A 224 -23.82 8.11 -16.43
N GLU A 225 -24.33 9.23 -16.93
CA GLU A 225 -25.60 9.29 -17.66
C GLU A 225 -25.54 8.45 -18.96
N SER A 226 -26.70 8.17 -19.53
CA SER A 226 -26.75 7.50 -20.85
C SER A 226 -26.04 8.36 -21.90
N GLY A 227 -25.30 7.72 -22.82
CA GLY A 227 -24.58 8.43 -23.89
C GLY A 227 -23.24 9.07 -23.49
N THR A 228 -22.79 8.97 -22.22
CA THR A 228 -21.50 9.54 -21.77
C THR A 228 -20.27 8.75 -22.20
N GLY A 229 -20.44 7.67 -22.95
CA GLY A 229 -19.32 6.87 -23.47
C GLY A 229 -18.80 5.78 -22.54
N LYS A 230 -19.64 5.26 -21.63
CA LYS A 230 -19.25 4.17 -20.69
C LYS A 230 -18.66 2.96 -21.41
N GLU A 231 -19.22 2.56 -22.55
CA GLU A 231 -18.71 1.46 -23.37
C GLU A 231 -17.30 1.73 -23.91
N MET A 232 -17.04 2.96 -24.38
CA MET A 232 -15.68 3.34 -24.83
C MET A 232 -14.69 3.29 -23.67
N PHE A 233 -15.08 3.71 -22.46
CA PHE A 233 -14.24 3.56 -21.27
C PHE A 233 -13.99 2.09 -20.90
N ALA A 234 -14.99 1.21 -21.00
CA ALA A 234 -14.82 -0.22 -20.77
C ALA A 234 -13.82 -0.84 -21.72
N GLN A 235 -13.93 -0.50 -23.02
CA GLN A 235 -12.98 -0.94 -24.06
C GLN A 235 -11.57 -0.38 -23.81
N ALA A 236 -11.45 0.89 -23.41
CA ALA A 236 -10.18 1.54 -23.09
C ALA A 236 -9.50 0.87 -21.88
N VAL A 237 -10.26 0.59 -20.80
CA VAL A 237 -9.77 -0.17 -19.64
C VAL A 237 -9.26 -1.55 -20.05
N HIS A 238 -9.96 -2.26 -20.94
CA HIS A 238 -9.50 -3.55 -21.44
C HIS A 238 -8.21 -3.42 -22.26
N LYS A 239 -8.17 -2.50 -23.24
CA LYS A 239 -6.99 -2.25 -24.09
C LYS A 239 -5.75 -1.89 -23.27
N ALA A 240 -5.92 -1.09 -22.22
CA ALA A 240 -4.84 -0.67 -21.32
C ALA A 240 -4.43 -1.74 -20.28
N SER A 241 -5.12 -2.87 -20.20
CA SER A 241 -4.90 -3.87 -19.16
C SER A 241 -3.88 -4.95 -19.56
N THR A 242 -3.43 -5.71 -18.57
CA THR A 242 -2.62 -6.92 -18.78
C THR A 242 -3.39 -8.01 -19.53
N ARG A 243 -4.72 -7.88 -19.69
CA ARG A 243 -5.62 -8.81 -20.37
C ARG A 243 -5.97 -8.37 -21.79
N ARG A 244 -5.30 -7.37 -22.36
CA ARG A 244 -5.57 -6.79 -23.69
C ARG A 244 -5.53 -7.80 -24.84
N SER A 245 -4.79 -8.90 -24.68
CA SER A 245 -4.71 -9.99 -25.67
C SER A 245 -5.79 -11.06 -25.49
N LYS A 246 -6.61 -10.95 -24.46
CA LYS A 246 -7.69 -11.89 -24.13
C LYS A 246 -9.04 -11.35 -24.60
N PRO A 247 -10.10 -12.18 -24.68
CA PRO A 247 -11.39 -11.70 -25.15
C PRO A 247 -12.01 -10.65 -24.20
N ILE A 248 -12.65 -9.63 -24.80
CA ILE A 248 -13.63 -8.82 -24.14
C ILE A 248 -15.02 -9.26 -24.63
N LYS A 249 -15.94 -9.49 -23.68
CA LYS A 249 -17.34 -9.77 -23.96
C LYS A 249 -18.19 -8.69 -23.33
N SER A 250 -19.30 -8.31 -23.98
CA SER A 250 -20.24 -7.32 -23.48
C SER A 250 -21.65 -7.88 -23.54
N VAL A 251 -22.47 -7.48 -22.57
CA VAL A 251 -23.91 -7.73 -22.55
C VAL A 251 -24.61 -6.51 -21.97
N ASN A 252 -25.69 -6.07 -22.62
CA ASN A 252 -26.58 -5.07 -22.08
C ASN A 252 -27.67 -5.75 -21.25
N CYS A 253 -27.69 -5.50 -19.94
CA CYS A 253 -28.57 -6.17 -18.99
C CYS A 253 -30.01 -5.72 -19.11
N ALA A 254 -30.28 -4.49 -19.61
CA ALA A 254 -31.62 -3.97 -19.83
C ALA A 254 -32.25 -4.47 -21.13
N ALA A 255 -31.44 -4.88 -22.11
CA ALA A 255 -31.93 -5.25 -23.44
C ALA A 255 -32.54 -6.66 -23.50
N LEU A 256 -32.33 -7.49 -22.50
CA LEU A 256 -32.73 -8.90 -22.50
C LEU A 256 -33.81 -9.19 -21.45
N SER A 257 -34.70 -10.12 -21.76
CA SER A 257 -35.60 -10.65 -20.72
C SER A 257 -34.78 -11.39 -19.66
N LYS A 258 -35.29 -11.47 -18.42
CA LYS A 258 -34.62 -12.12 -17.27
C LYS A 258 -34.06 -13.50 -17.62
N SER A 259 -34.88 -14.36 -18.22
CA SER A 259 -34.49 -15.74 -18.56
C SER A 259 -33.38 -15.80 -19.61
N LEU A 260 -33.42 -14.88 -20.58
CA LEU A 260 -32.39 -14.76 -21.59
C LEU A 260 -31.09 -14.22 -21.00
N LEU A 261 -31.17 -13.18 -20.16
CA LEU A 261 -29.99 -12.61 -19.52
C LEU A 261 -29.27 -13.63 -18.63
N GLU A 262 -30.02 -14.40 -17.84
CA GLU A 262 -29.44 -15.48 -17.02
C GLU A 262 -28.78 -16.55 -17.87
N SER A 263 -29.43 -16.96 -18.97
CA SER A 263 -28.89 -17.93 -19.92
C SER A 263 -27.62 -17.42 -20.60
N GLU A 264 -27.57 -16.13 -20.99
CA GLU A 264 -26.37 -15.52 -21.58
C GLU A 264 -25.23 -15.44 -20.56
N LEU A 265 -25.51 -15.00 -19.33
CA LEU A 265 -24.50 -14.81 -18.30
C LEU A 265 -23.92 -16.14 -17.79
N PHE A 266 -24.79 -17.07 -17.39
CA PHE A 266 -24.40 -18.27 -16.67
C PHE A 266 -24.42 -19.54 -17.53
N GLY A 267 -24.98 -19.49 -18.75
CA GLY A 267 -25.18 -20.64 -19.61
C GLY A 267 -26.37 -21.49 -19.18
N HIS A 268 -26.64 -22.54 -19.92
CA HIS A 268 -27.67 -23.51 -19.60
C HIS A 268 -27.37 -24.89 -20.21
N CYS A 269 -27.91 -25.92 -19.58
CA CYS A 269 -27.93 -27.27 -20.14
C CYS A 269 -29.15 -27.47 -21.04
N LYS A 270 -29.06 -28.38 -22.01
CA LYS A 270 -30.18 -28.78 -22.84
C LYS A 270 -31.38 -29.18 -21.96
N GLY A 271 -32.53 -28.61 -22.29
CA GLY A 271 -33.79 -28.91 -21.58
C GLY A 271 -34.04 -28.04 -20.31
N ALA A 272 -33.18 -27.07 -20.02
CA ALA A 272 -33.34 -26.22 -18.82
C ALA A 272 -34.60 -25.33 -18.87
N PHE A 273 -35.07 -24.97 -20.07
CA PHE A 273 -36.31 -24.22 -20.31
C PHE A 273 -36.84 -24.49 -21.70
N THR A 274 -38.07 -24.06 -22.00
CA THR A 274 -38.69 -24.18 -23.31
C THR A 274 -37.88 -23.44 -24.38
N GLY A 275 -37.25 -24.20 -25.32
CA GLY A 275 -36.33 -23.65 -26.33
C GLY A 275 -34.85 -23.87 -26.06
N ALA A 276 -34.48 -24.53 -24.97
CA ALA A 276 -33.11 -24.92 -24.67
C ALA A 276 -32.75 -26.22 -25.40
N ASP A 277 -32.50 -26.11 -26.70
CA ASP A 277 -32.25 -27.28 -27.59
C ASP A 277 -30.85 -27.89 -27.44
N LYS A 278 -29.90 -27.11 -26.92
CA LYS A 278 -28.47 -27.48 -26.80
C LYS A 278 -27.89 -26.89 -25.52
N ASP A 279 -26.79 -27.49 -25.05
CA ASP A 279 -25.95 -26.88 -24.00
C ASP A 279 -25.32 -25.58 -24.50
N ARG A 280 -25.29 -24.54 -23.65
CA ARG A 280 -24.67 -23.25 -23.99
C ARG A 280 -23.81 -22.76 -22.83
N LYS A 281 -22.57 -22.44 -23.15
CA LYS A 281 -21.65 -21.80 -22.20
C LYS A 281 -22.07 -20.37 -21.93
N GLY A 282 -21.98 -19.94 -20.66
CA GLY A 282 -22.24 -18.57 -20.25
C GLY A 282 -21.08 -17.63 -20.54
N LEU A 283 -21.39 -16.33 -20.58
CA LEU A 283 -20.39 -15.29 -20.79
C LEU A 283 -19.30 -15.27 -19.72
N PHE A 284 -19.62 -15.65 -18.48
CA PHE A 284 -18.63 -15.80 -17.43
C PHE A 284 -17.57 -16.85 -17.77
N GLU A 285 -17.97 -17.98 -18.36
CA GLU A 285 -17.05 -19.01 -18.79
C GLU A 285 -16.28 -18.62 -20.06
N ILE A 286 -16.97 -18.00 -21.03
CA ILE A 286 -16.38 -17.58 -22.32
C ILE A 286 -15.35 -16.46 -22.13
N ALA A 287 -15.57 -15.57 -21.16
CA ALA A 287 -14.68 -14.45 -20.87
C ALA A 287 -13.56 -14.81 -19.87
N ASP A 288 -13.41 -16.07 -19.51
CA ASP A 288 -12.40 -16.48 -18.53
C ASP A 288 -10.98 -16.05 -18.96
N GLY A 289 -10.23 -15.50 -18.00
CA GLY A 289 -8.94 -14.87 -18.26
C GLY A 289 -8.99 -13.51 -18.99
N GLY A 290 -10.17 -13.10 -19.46
CA GLY A 290 -10.43 -11.88 -20.22
C GLY A 290 -11.16 -10.79 -19.43
N THR A 291 -12.09 -10.10 -20.11
CA THR A 291 -12.91 -9.02 -19.54
C THR A 291 -14.37 -9.23 -19.91
N LEU A 292 -15.27 -9.11 -18.94
CA LEU A 292 -16.71 -9.07 -19.15
C LEU A 292 -17.23 -7.67 -18.82
N PHE A 293 -17.88 -7.01 -19.79
CA PHE A 293 -18.54 -5.72 -19.62
C PHE A 293 -20.05 -5.95 -19.46
N LEU A 294 -20.59 -5.53 -18.33
CA LEU A 294 -22.00 -5.59 -18.01
C LEU A 294 -22.58 -4.16 -18.10
N ASP A 295 -23.24 -3.83 -19.20
CA ASP A 295 -23.86 -2.52 -19.37
C ASP A 295 -25.23 -2.50 -18.71
N GLU A 296 -25.60 -1.35 -18.15
CA GLU A 296 -26.88 -1.11 -17.45
C GLU A 296 -27.19 -2.14 -16.35
N ILE A 297 -26.16 -2.51 -15.59
CA ILE A 297 -26.25 -3.51 -14.51
C ILE A 297 -27.28 -3.11 -13.42
N GLY A 298 -27.55 -1.81 -13.27
CA GLY A 298 -28.57 -1.30 -12.33
C GLY A 298 -29.99 -1.72 -12.67
N ASP A 299 -30.26 -2.11 -13.93
CA ASP A 299 -31.58 -2.51 -14.39
C ASP A 299 -31.84 -4.03 -14.22
N CYS A 300 -30.85 -4.79 -13.73
CA CYS A 300 -31.02 -6.18 -13.36
C CYS A 300 -32.01 -6.35 -12.22
N ASP A 301 -32.89 -7.39 -12.32
CA ASP A 301 -33.75 -7.78 -11.20
C ASP A 301 -32.94 -8.32 -10.00
N LEU A 302 -33.53 -8.26 -8.80
CA LEU A 302 -32.87 -8.62 -7.54
C LEU A 302 -32.35 -10.06 -7.50
N GLU A 303 -32.98 -10.99 -8.21
CA GLU A 303 -32.54 -12.40 -8.23
C GLU A 303 -31.26 -12.54 -9.07
N THR A 304 -31.23 -11.90 -10.23
CA THR A 304 -30.04 -11.83 -11.09
C THR A 304 -28.90 -11.11 -10.38
N GLN A 305 -29.17 -10.02 -9.64
CA GLN A 305 -28.17 -9.33 -8.82
C GLN A 305 -27.58 -10.24 -7.74
N ALA A 306 -28.40 -11.06 -7.07
CA ALA A 306 -27.94 -12.02 -6.06
C ALA A 306 -27.04 -13.11 -6.66
N LYS A 307 -27.34 -13.58 -7.89
CA LYS A 307 -26.50 -14.54 -8.62
C LYS A 307 -25.17 -13.90 -9.05
N LEU A 308 -25.21 -12.66 -9.54
CA LEU A 308 -24.02 -11.89 -9.90
C LEU A 308 -23.11 -11.71 -8.68
N LEU A 309 -23.64 -11.35 -7.53
CA LEU A 309 -22.88 -11.16 -6.31
C LEU A 309 -22.07 -12.41 -5.92
N ARG A 310 -22.63 -13.59 -6.09
CA ARG A 310 -21.92 -14.86 -5.81
C ARG A 310 -20.72 -15.09 -6.74
N VAL A 311 -20.84 -14.71 -8.01
CA VAL A 311 -19.75 -14.88 -9.00
C VAL A 311 -18.68 -13.78 -8.83
N LEU A 312 -19.08 -12.60 -8.38
CA LEU A 312 -18.17 -11.47 -8.15
C LEU A 312 -17.35 -11.60 -6.85
N GLN A 313 -17.81 -12.42 -5.90
CA GLN A 313 -17.08 -12.68 -4.67
C GLN A 313 -15.84 -13.53 -4.96
N PRO A 314 -14.64 -13.13 -4.52
CA PRO A 314 -13.44 -13.95 -4.69
C PRO A 314 -13.62 -15.25 -3.92
N VAL A 315 -13.51 -16.38 -4.60
CA VAL A 315 -13.32 -17.67 -3.96
C VAL A 315 -11.95 -17.64 -3.29
N THR A 316 -11.89 -17.95 -2.01
CA THR A 316 -10.69 -17.87 -1.17
C THR A 316 -9.46 -18.46 -1.87
N GLY A 317 -8.47 -17.59 -2.18
CA GLY A 317 -7.12 -17.97 -2.57
C GLY A 317 -6.68 -17.62 -3.99
N GLU A 318 -7.58 -17.41 -4.94
CA GLU A 318 -7.23 -16.97 -6.30
C GLU A 318 -8.16 -15.81 -6.69
N GLY A 319 -7.59 -14.75 -7.25
CA GLY A 319 -8.38 -13.64 -7.75
C GLY A 319 -9.32 -14.11 -8.88
N PRO A 320 -10.43 -13.40 -9.17
CA PRO A 320 -11.38 -13.82 -10.21
C PRO A 320 -10.66 -14.00 -11.55
N GLY A 321 -10.84 -15.16 -12.19
CA GLY A 321 -10.31 -15.45 -13.52
C GLY A 321 -10.72 -14.41 -14.55
N VAL A 322 -11.87 -13.75 -14.36
CA VAL A 322 -12.44 -12.73 -15.24
C VAL A 322 -12.41 -11.36 -14.57
N ARG A 323 -12.06 -10.31 -15.33
CA ARG A 323 -12.27 -8.92 -14.89
C ARG A 323 -13.69 -8.49 -15.27
N TYR A 324 -14.37 -7.86 -14.33
CA TYR A 324 -15.68 -7.28 -14.54
C TYR A 324 -15.57 -5.76 -14.72
N VAL A 325 -16.28 -5.23 -15.72
CA VAL A 325 -16.48 -3.81 -15.92
C VAL A 325 -18.00 -3.59 -16.00
N CYS A 326 -18.52 -2.73 -15.16
CA CYS A 326 -19.94 -2.44 -15.06
C CYS A 326 -20.19 -0.95 -15.24
#